data_0b6c963cce3f47aa9223eeae7922cf23
#
_entry.id   0b6c963cce3f47aa9223eeae7922cf23
#
_cell.length_a   1.000
_cell.length_b   1.000
_cell.length_c   1.000
_cell.angle_alpha   90.00
_cell.angle_beta   90.00
_cell.angle_gamma   90.00
#
_symmetry.space_group_name_H-M   'P 1'
#
loop_
_entity.id
_entity.type
_entity.pdbx_description
1 polymer ?
#
loop_
_entity_poly.entity_id
_entity_poly.type
_entity_poly.pdbx_seq_one_letter_code
_entity_poly.pdbx_strand_id
1 'polypeptide(L)'
;VSTQVPEQARAVVRELEVACRQCLQCGQCIGACPNGFELKLGPRRVVRLILSQDVEKLLACEDVWRCSECQACTDACPMEVDVAGMMGRVRELQTEFGGVRCPERKVAEIATKRLAKKDKIDNMLFGTAMVSRGFIPSDLIATAEMGIKMSTGKVRRTPRLDVAGTEPKPFYAGCSLQQDKAAFRATAKVARELGFPLAEQEGAGCCGHGSRGKVPAKLESEGSVFTVCPACDYSLQEVEIETVPVWQALVEHARREGLKLEAAAPRFVPYVGCLTDRETALASLADAAELAGAEIVTAYPGLHAGCCGALGAMFRGPTEAVLKLIDFAARSEAPIVTPCLLCRDNVRSAARSAKKKVHVHFWPEFFQAATSAATTADGEIDD
;
A
#
# COMPACT_ATOMS: atom_id res chain seq x y z
N VAL A 1 -19.92 -9.52 33.91
CA VAL A 1 -20.03 -8.05 34.02
C VAL A 1 -20.67 -7.57 32.73
N SER A 2 -21.96 -7.25 32.79
CA SER A 2 -22.72 -6.62 31.68
C SER A 2 -22.20 -5.19 31.55
N THR A 3 -21.20 -4.97 30.73
CA THR A 3 -20.81 -3.63 30.33
C THR A 3 -21.85 -3.14 29.33
N GLN A 4 -22.75 -2.26 29.80
CA GLN A 4 -23.70 -1.61 28.90
C GLN A 4 -22.93 -0.92 27.77
N VAL A 5 -23.32 -1.23 26.51
CA VAL A 5 -22.76 -0.57 25.33
C VAL A 5 -23.02 0.93 25.44
N PRO A 6 -22.01 1.80 25.30
CA PRO A 6 -22.18 3.25 25.38
C PRO A 6 -23.17 3.76 24.33
N GLU A 7 -23.99 4.76 24.70
CA GLU A 7 -24.97 5.32 23.76
C GLU A 7 -24.29 5.99 22.55
N GLN A 8 -23.09 6.55 22.74
CA GLN A 8 -22.29 7.09 21.65
C GLN A 8 -21.93 6.02 20.61
N ALA A 9 -21.59 4.79 21.05
CA ALA A 9 -21.31 3.68 20.12
C ALA A 9 -22.58 3.29 19.33
N ARG A 10 -23.75 3.33 19.97
CA ARG A 10 -25.03 3.09 19.30
C ARG A 10 -25.34 4.19 18.28
N ALA A 11 -25.03 5.46 18.59
CA ALA A 11 -25.20 6.57 17.67
C ALA A 11 -24.37 6.40 16.40
N VAL A 12 -23.08 6.05 16.55
CA VAL A 12 -22.19 5.78 15.40
C VAL A 12 -22.74 4.63 14.54
N VAL A 13 -23.23 3.54 15.16
CA VAL A 13 -23.77 2.41 14.39
C VAL A 13 -25.06 2.79 13.64
N ARG A 14 -25.90 3.68 14.19
CA ARG A 14 -27.06 4.23 13.47
C ARG A 14 -26.67 5.04 12.23
N GLU A 15 -25.58 5.82 12.31
CA GLU A 15 -25.03 6.52 11.13
C GLU A 15 -24.53 5.55 10.07
N LEU A 16 -23.79 4.52 10.49
CA LEU A 16 -23.32 3.47 9.57
C LEU A 16 -24.48 2.70 8.94
N GLU A 17 -25.55 2.43 9.69
CA GLU A 17 -26.76 1.77 9.18
C GLU A 17 -27.38 2.58 8.04
N VAL A 18 -27.50 3.90 8.19
CA VAL A 18 -28.01 4.78 7.13
C VAL A 18 -27.15 4.67 5.86
N ALA A 19 -25.83 4.68 6.02
CA ALA A 19 -24.89 4.62 4.90
C ALA A 19 -24.91 3.29 4.12
N CYS A 20 -25.42 2.21 4.73
CA CYS A 20 -25.49 0.91 4.06
C CYS A 20 -26.90 0.34 3.88
N ARG A 21 -27.96 1.16 4.04
CA ARG A 21 -29.37 0.74 3.91
C ARG A 21 -29.72 0.09 2.58
N GLN A 22 -29.08 0.51 1.50
CA GLN A 22 -29.32 -0.04 0.18
C GLN A 22 -28.72 -1.43 -0.05
N CYS A 23 -28.00 -2.01 0.94
CA CYS A 23 -27.40 -3.32 0.83
C CYS A 23 -28.44 -4.44 0.67
N LEU A 24 -28.45 -5.09 -0.48
CA LEU A 24 -29.34 -6.22 -0.80
C LEU A 24 -28.90 -7.55 -0.17
N GLN A 25 -27.83 -7.59 0.58
CA GLN A 25 -27.27 -8.83 1.14
C GLN A 25 -27.00 -9.92 0.09
N CYS A 26 -26.69 -9.53 -1.16
CA CYS A 26 -26.48 -10.44 -2.30
C CYS A 26 -25.24 -11.32 -2.19
N GLY A 27 -24.22 -10.90 -1.40
CA GLY A 27 -23.01 -11.69 -1.18
C GLY A 27 -21.86 -11.44 -2.16
N GLN A 28 -22.00 -10.58 -3.17
CA GLN A 28 -20.92 -10.25 -4.12
C GLN A 28 -19.62 -9.85 -3.41
N CYS A 29 -19.74 -9.08 -2.33
CA CYS A 29 -18.60 -8.66 -1.50
C CYS A 29 -17.85 -9.83 -0.83
N ILE A 30 -18.49 -10.99 -0.61
CA ILE A 30 -17.80 -12.20 -0.10
C ILE A 30 -16.98 -12.83 -1.20
N GLY A 31 -17.60 -12.99 -2.39
CA GLY A 31 -16.91 -13.60 -3.54
C GLY A 31 -15.72 -12.79 -4.04
N ALA A 32 -15.79 -11.45 -3.92
CA ALA A 32 -14.71 -10.55 -4.29
C ALA A 32 -13.60 -10.47 -3.24
N CYS A 33 -13.85 -10.85 -1.98
CA CYS A 33 -12.89 -10.70 -0.90
C CYS A 33 -11.72 -11.68 -1.03
N PRO A 34 -10.46 -11.21 -1.25
CA PRO A 34 -9.30 -12.11 -1.35
C PRO A 34 -9.01 -12.87 -0.06
N ASN A 35 -9.49 -12.36 1.08
CA ASN A 35 -9.35 -12.99 2.40
C ASN A 35 -10.64 -13.73 2.84
N GLY A 36 -11.61 -13.88 1.95
CA GLY A 36 -12.96 -14.37 2.28
C GLY A 36 -13.00 -15.73 2.98
N PHE A 37 -12.06 -16.64 2.65
CA PHE A 37 -11.95 -17.95 3.26
C PHE A 37 -11.45 -17.93 4.71
N GLU A 38 -10.85 -16.85 5.15
CA GLU A 38 -10.20 -16.71 6.44
C GLU A 38 -10.98 -15.85 7.42
N LEU A 39 -11.98 -15.13 6.91
CA LEU A 39 -12.88 -14.33 7.72
C LEU A 39 -14.01 -15.22 8.28
N LYS A 40 -14.25 -15.13 9.59
CA LYS A 40 -15.30 -15.89 10.26
C LYS A 40 -16.70 -15.43 9.83
N LEU A 41 -16.87 -14.11 9.72
CA LEU A 41 -18.12 -13.46 9.34
C LEU A 41 -18.11 -12.98 7.88
N GLY A 42 -16.99 -12.42 7.45
CA GLY A 42 -16.83 -11.78 6.14
C GLY A 42 -17.58 -10.44 6.02
N PRO A 43 -17.31 -9.69 4.93
CA PRO A 43 -17.80 -8.32 4.77
C PRO A 43 -19.34 -8.24 4.78
N ARG A 44 -20.02 -9.15 4.10
CA ARG A 44 -21.49 -9.17 4.06
C ARG A 44 -22.11 -9.24 5.46
N ARG A 45 -21.57 -10.11 6.33
CA ARG A 45 -22.13 -10.28 7.68
C ARG A 45 -21.83 -9.09 8.57
N VAL A 46 -20.67 -8.44 8.39
CA VAL A 46 -20.37 -7.19 9.10
C VAL A 46 -21.39 -6.11 8.73
N VAL A 47 -21.66 -5.91 7.43
CA VAL A 47 -22.73 -5.00 6.98
C VAL A 47 -24.08 -5.40 7.56
N ARG A 48 -24.42 -6.68 7.63
CA ARG A 48 -25.66 -7.14 8.26
C ARG A 48 -25.73 -6.80 9.75
N LEU A 49 -24.63 -6.90 10.49
CA LEU A 49 -24.59 -6.49 11.90
C LEU A 49 -24.79 -4.98 12.06
N ILE A 50 -24.28 -4.17 11.13
CA ILE A 50 -24.56 -2.73 11.09
C ILE A 50 -26.05 -2.48 10.86
N LEU A 51 -26.64 -3.11 9.85
CA LEU A 51 -28.07 -2.98 9.52
C LEU A 51 -29.00 -3.43 10.66
N SER A 52 -28.59 -4.43 11.44
CA SER A 52 -29.33 -4.87 12.61
C SER A 52 -28.98 -4.11 13.89
N GLN A 53 -28.07 -3.13 13.82
CA GLN A 53 -27.58 -2.34 14.95
C GLN A 53 -27.06 -3.20 16.12
N ASP A 54 -26.46 -4.36 15.81
CA ASP A 54 -25.93 -5.28 16.81
C ASP A 54 -24.52 -4.82 17.25
N VAL A 55 -24.50 -3.77 18.05
CA VAL A 55 -23.25 -3.10 18.49
C VAL A 55 -22.34 -4.04 19.26
N GLU A 56 -22.90 -4.94 20.08
CA GLU A 56 -22.11 -5.90 20.87
C GLU A 56 -21.30 -6.83 19.95
N LYS A 57 -21.96 -7.39 18.92
CA LYS A 57 -21.26 -8.25 17.95
C LYS A 57 -20.31 -7.47 17.06
N LEU A 58 -20.59 -6.22 16.74
CA LEU A 58 -19.66 -5.36 16.02
C LEU A 58 -18.40 -5.08 16.85
N LEU A 59 -18.55 -4.79 18.15
CA LEU A 59 -17.41 -4.61 19.06
C LEU A 59 -16.62 -5.92 19.26
N ALA A 60 -17.24 -7.07 19.13
CA ALA A 60 -16.58 -8.38 19.22
C ALA A 60 -16.03 -8.92 17.88
N CYS A 61 -16.21 -8.19 16.78
CA CYS A 61 -15.86 -8.67 15.45
C CYS A 61 -14.33 -8.59 15.18
N GLU A 62 -13.65 -9.75 15.11
CA GLU A 62 -12.22 -9.82 14.77
C GLU A 62 -11.95 -9.55 13.28
N ASP A 63 -12.90 -9.85 12.40
CA ASP A 63 -12.71 -9.84 10.95
C ASP A 63 -12.32 -8.47 10.41
N VAL A 64 -12.78 -7.40 11.05
CA VAL A 64 -12.43 -6.03 10.65
C VAL A 64 -10.92 -5.77 10.76
N TRP A 65 -10.21 -6.42 11.70
CA TRP A 65 -8.75 -6.32 11.85
C TRP A 65 -7.98 -7.20 10.86
N ARG A 66 -8.65 -8.13 10.21
CA ARG A 66 -8.12 -9.02 9.18
C ARG A 66 -8.41 -8.51 7.78
N CYS A 67 -9.25 -7.50 7.64
CA CYS A 67 -9.51 -6.81 6.39
C CYS A 67 -8.26 -6.05 5.95
N SER A 68 -7.87 -6.20 4.68
CA SER A 68 -6.73 -5.49 4.07
C SER A 68 -7.12 -4.15 3.45
N GLU A 69 -8.39 -3.73 3.56
CA GLU A 69 -8.93 -2.50 2.97
C GLU A 69 -8.67 -2.35 1.46
N CYS A 70 -8.65 -3.47 0.74
CA CYS A 70 -8.30 -3.54 -0.68
C CYS A 70 -9.42 -3.08 -1.64
N GLN A 71 -10.51 -2.56 -1.15
CA GLN A 71 -11.69 -2.08 -1.88
C GLN A 71 -12.44 -3.10 -2.75
N ALA A 72 -11.92 -4.29 -2.99
CA ALA A 72 -12.54 -5.28 -3.88
C ALA A 72 -14.01 -5.59 -3.57
N CYS A 73 -14.42 -5.53 -2.29
CA CYS A 73 -15.81 -5.74 -1.89
C CYS A 73 -16.68 -4.50 -2.17
N THR A 74 -16.13 -3.30 -2.17
CA THR A 74 -16.81 -2.05 -2.56
C THR A 74 -16.99 -2.03 -4.06
N ASP A 75 -15.94 -2.30 -4.82
CA ASP A 75 -15.97 -2.34 -6.30
C ASP A 75 -16.96 -3.38 -6.84
N ALA A 76 -17.10 -4.51 -6.15
CA ALA A 76 -18.04 -5.56 -6.53
C ALA A 76 -19.47 -5.31 -6.05
N CYS A 77 -19.75 -4.22 -5.35
CA CYS A 77 -21.09 -3.96 -4.80
C CYS A 77 -22.02 -3.36 -5.87
N PRO A 78 -23.08 -4.09 -6.30
CA PRO A 78 -24.00 -3.56 -7.31
C PRO A 78 -24.88 -2.40 -6.79
N MET A 79 -24.86 -2.18 -5.47
CA MET A 79 -25.59 -1.09 -4.82
C MET A 79 -24.68 0.03 -4.36
N GLU A 80 -23.42 0.06 -4.83
CA GLU A 80 -22.43 1.10 -4.53
C GLU A 80 -22.23 1.37 -3.02
N VAL A 81 -22.44 0.34 -2.18
CA VAL A 81 -22.16 0.45 -0.74
C VAL A 81 -20.66 0.39 -0.54
N ASP A 82 -20.09 1.35 0.17
CA ASP A 82 -18.69 1.33 0.58
C ASP A 82 -18.45 0.28 1.68
N VAL A 83 -18.41 -0.98 1.26
CA VAL A 83 -18.27 -2.13 2.16
C VAL A 83 -16.90 -2.12 2.86
N ALA A 84 -15.84 -1.74 2.16
CA ALA A 84 -14.50 -1.65 2.75
C ALA A 84 -14.42 -0.52 3.78
N GLY A 85 -15.01 0.63 3.49
CA GLY A 85 -15.17 1.73 4.45
C GLY A 85 -15.95 1.31 5.69
N MET A 86 -17.03 0.54 5.53
CA MET A 86 -17.78 -0.01 6.70
C MET A 86 -16.87 -0.86 7.60
N MET A 87 -16.01 -1.71 7.02
CA MET A 87 -15.04 -2.50 7.81
C MET A 87 -14.11 -1.58 8.61
N GLY A 88 -13.64 -0.52 8.00
CA GLY A 88 -12.79 0.46 8.64
C GLY A 88 -13.49 1.24 9.75
N ARG A 89 -14.71 1.72 9.52
CA ARG A 89 -15.52 2.43 10.52
C ARG A 89 -15.82 1.57 11.76
N VAL A 90 -16.00 0.25 11.58
CA VAL A 90 -16.12 -0.66 12.73
C VAL A 90 -14.81 -0.80 13.49
N ARG A 91 -13.63 -0.70 12.84
CA ARG A 91 -12.34 -0.62 13.55
C ARG A 91 -12.25 0.65 14.41
N GLU A 92 -12.68 1.79 13.88
CA GLU A 92 -12.73 3.04 14.63
C GLU A 92 -13.63 2.91 15.86
N LEU A 93 -14.83 2.38 15.66
CA LEU A 93 -15.78 2.07 16.75
C LEU A 93 -15.12 1.23 17.85
N GLN A 94 -14.42 0.15 17.47
CA GLN A 94 -13.73 -0.71 18.41
C GLN A 94 -12.53 -0.02 19.09
N THR A 95 -11.91 0.94 18.41
CA THR A 95 -10.78 1.69 18.96
C THR A 95 -11.25 2.68 20.01
N GLU A 96 -12.35 3.34 19.75
CA GLU A 96 -12.91 4.38 20.61
C GLU A 96 -13.65 3.82 21.83
N PHE A 97 -14.52 2.84 21.61
CA PHE A 97 -15.42 2.32 22.65
C PHE A 97 -14.99 0.98 23.25
N GLY A 98 -13.80 0.53 22.90
CA GLY A 98 -13.35 -0.81 23.26
C GLY A 98 -13.85 -1.85 22.27
N GLY A 99 -13.31 -3.04 22.33
CA GLY A 99 -13.67 -4.12 21.43
C GLY A 99 -12.75 -5.32 21.58
N VAL A 100 -12.87 -6.26 20.64
CA VAL A 100 -12.09 -7.49 20.64
C VAL A 100 -10.58 -7.23 20.72
N ARG A 101 -9.91 -7.97 21.57
CA ARG A 101 -8.45 -7.99 21.66
C ARG A 101 -7.93 -9.19 20.87
N CYS A 102 -7.83 -9.05 19.59
CA CYS A 102 -7.18 -10.03 18.74
C CYS A 102 -5.69 -9.67 18.53
N PRO A 103 -4.88 -10.65 18.11
CA PRO A 103 -3.48 -10.42 17.80
C PRO A 103 -3.26 -9.32 16.76
N GLU A 104 -4.07 -9.31 15.73
CA GLU A 104 -3.99 -8.36 14.62
C GLU A 104 -4.22 -6.92 15.10
N ARG A 105 -5.25 -6.71 15.93
CA ARG A 105 -5.49 -5.40 16.55
C ARG A 105 -4.31 -4.95 17.39
N LYS A 106 -3.76 -5.85 18.22
CA LYS A 106 -2.61 -5.52 19.08
C LYS A 106 -1.40 -5.09 18.24
N VAL A 107 -1.14 -5.78 17.13
CA VAL A 107 -0.04 -5.42 16.21
C VAL A 107 -0.31 -4.07 15.53
N ALA A 108 -1.53 -3.83 15.06
CA ALA A 108 -1.90 -2.54 14.47
C ALA A 108 -1.75 -1.39 15.47
N GLU A 109 -2.22 -1.54 16.71
CA GLU A 109 -2.07 -0.54 17.77
C GLU A 109 -0.59 -0.24 18.09
N ILE A 110 0.24 -1.28 18.15
CA ILE A 110 1.69 -1.15 18.35
C ILE A 110 2.32 -0.42 17.16
N ALA A 111 1.99 -0.79 15.94
CA ALA A 111 2.52 -0.16 14.74
C ALA A 111 2.18 1.34 14.71
N THR A 112 0.92 1.69 14.97
CA THR A 112 0.46 3.10 14.98
C THR A 112 1.21 3.94 16.02
N LYS A 113 1.30 3.43 17.26
CA LYS A 113 1.99 4.14 18.34
C LYS A 113 3.47 4.38 18.04
N ARG A 114 4.13 3.46 17.34
CA ARG A 114 5.54 3.54 16.98
C ARG A 114 5.84 4.50 15.88
N LEU A 115 5.06 4.40 14.80
CA LEU A 115 5.18 5.29 13.66
C LEU A 115 4.95 6.75 14.07
N ALA A 116 4.12 6.96 15.13
CA ALA A 116 3.89 8.29 15.70
C ALA A 116 5.02 8.80 16.60
N LYS A 117 5.75 7.91 17.33
CA LYS A 117 6.67 8.34 18.39
C LYS A 117 8.16 8.18 18.09
N LYS A 118 8.54 7.53 16.99
CA LYS A 118 9.94 7.20 16.65
C LYS A 118 10.74 6.54 17.82
N ASP A 119 10.06 5.74 18.65
CA ASP A 119 10.68 5.12 19.82
C ASP A 119 11.44 3.84 19.43
N LYS A 120 12.73 3.74 19.84
CA LYS A 120 13.63 2.63 19.49
C LYS A 120 13.21 1.29 20.10
N ILE A 121 12.78 1.31 21.37
CA ILE A 121 12.38 0.09 22.10
C ILE A 121 11.10 -0.48 21.51
N ASP A 122 10.15 0.35 21.23
CA ASP A 122 8.90 -0.03 20.60
C ASP A 122 9.13 -0.59 19.18
N ASN A 123 10.08 -0.08 18.42
CA ASN A 123 10.44 -0.60 17.10
C ASN A 123 11.07 -2.00 17.17
N MET A 124 11.88 -2.28 18.20
CA MET A 124 12.44 -3.62 18.43
C MET A 124 11.35 -4.63 18.81
N LEU A 125 10.42 -4.26 19.68
CA LEU A 125 9.29 -5.11 20.06
C LEU A 125 8.34 -5.40 18.88
N PHE A 126 8.17 -4.48 17.95
CA PHE A 126 7.42 -4.71 16.72
C PHE A 126 8.12 -5.71 15.80
N GLY A 127 9.40 -5.53 15.55
CA GLY A 127 10.19 -6.50 14.81
C GLY A 127 10.09 -7.89 15.42
N THR A 128 10.23 -7.99 16.75
CA THR A 128 10.10 -9.26 17.48
C THR A 128 8.69 -9.84 17.39
N ALA A 129 7.64 -9.03 17.50
CA ALA A 129 6.26 -9.49 17.37
C ALA A 129 5.93 -9.93 15.94
N MET A 130 6.54 -9.31 14.94
CA MET A 130 6.46 -9.72 13.54
C MET A 130 7.14 -11.06 13.30
N VAL A 131 8.34 -11.28 13.86
CA VAL A 131 9.09 -12.55 13.78
C VAL A 131 8.38 -13.68 14.53
N SER A 132 7.92 -13.44 15.77
CA SER A 132 7.34 -14.48 16.61
C SER A 132 6.02 -15.08 16.11
N ARG A 133 5.41 -14.48 15.07
CA ARG A 133 4.13 -14.90 14.50
C ARG A 133 4.22 -15.66 13.19
N GLY A 134 5.38 -16.23 12.91
CA GLY A 134 5.55 -17.08 11.74
C GLY A 134 5.69 -16.29 10.43
N PHE A 135 6.06 -15.01 10.53
CA PHE A 135 6.56 -14.29 9.40
C PHE A 135 7.84 -14.97 8.92
N ILE A 136 7.64 -15.91 8.05
CA ILE A 136 8.56 -16.45 7.06
C ILE A 136 9.88 -16.96 7.61
N PRO A 137 10.03 -18.25 7.84
CA PRO A 137 11.33 -18.84 8.18
C PRO A 137 12.43 -18.57 7.13
N SER A 138 12.04 -18.29 5.89
CA SER A 138 12.98 -18.02 4.79
C SER A 138 13.43 -16.56 4.68
N ASP A 139 12.74 -15.62 5.31
CA ASP A 139 13.04 -14.18 5.26
C ASP A 139 13.42 -13.58 6.61
N LEU A 140 13.99 -14.41 7.50
CA LEU A 140 14.47 -13.94 8.81
C LEU A 140 15.46 -12.77 8.64
N ILE A 141 16.25 -12.76 7.58
CA ILE A 141 17.21 -11.71 7.26
C ILE A 141 16.48 -10.42 6.87
N ALA A 142 15.51 -10.46 5.97
CA ALA A 142 14.76 -9.28 5.55
C ALA A 142 13.89 -8.72 6.69
N THR A 143 13.32 -9.59 7.52
CA THR A 143 12.55 -9.20 8.70
C THR A 143 13.46 -8.65 9.81
N ALA A 144 14.63 -9.24 10.01
CA ALA A 144 15.64 -8.71 10.92
C ALA A 144 16.19 -7.37 10.43
N GLU A 145 16.46 -7.21 9.14
CA GLU A 145 16.85 -5.92 8.55
C GLU A 145 15.75 -4.86 8.72
N MET A 146 14.49 -5.21 8.50
CA MET A 146 13.37 -4.31 8.73
C MET A 146 13.26 -3.95 10.22
N GLY A 147 13.39 -4.93 11.11
CA GLY A 147 13.41 -4.71 12.56
C GLY A 147 14.58 -3.83 13.00
N ILE A 148 15.78 -4.04 12.46
CA ILE A 148 16.97 -3.24 12.73
C ILE A 148 16.84 -1.84 12.16
N LYS A 149 16.37 -1.69 10.91
CA LYS A 149 16.10 -0.38 10.29
C LYS A 149 15.05 0.41 11.09
N MET A 150 14.01 -0.25 11.57
CA MET A 150 13.00 0.36 12.43
C MET A 150 13.53 0.69 13.83
N SER A 151 14.38 -0.14 14.41
CA SER A 151 14.92 0.05 15.77
C SER A 151 16.05 1.08 15.85
N THR A 152 16.86 1.21 14.82
CA THR A 152 18.01 2.12 14.83
C THR A 152 17.63 3.58 14.59
N GLY A 153 16.38 3.87 14.22
CA GLY A 153 15.89 5.24 14.03
C GLY A 153 16.71 6.03 13.01
N LYS A 154 17.51 5.36 12.22
CA LYS A 154 18.19 5.95 11.07
C LYS A 154 17.21 6.09 9.90
N VAL A 155 16.12 6.82 10.16
CA VAL A 155 15.49 7.59 9.11
C VAL A 155 16.53 8.67 8.81
N ARG A 156 17.42 8.39 7.86
CA ARG A 156 18.33 9.41 7.34
C ARG A 156 17.42 10.50 6.76
N ARG A 157 17.80 11.74 7.03
CA ARG A 157 17.29 12.86 6.25
C ARG A 157 17.53 12.48 4.80
N THR A 158 16.48 12.38 4.04
CA THR A 158 16.53 12.12 2.60
C THR A 158 17.29 13.28 1.98
N PRO A 159 18.26 13.01 1.10
CA PRO A 159 18.92 14.07 0.38
C PRO A 159 17.85 14.88 -0.35
N ARG A 160 17.89 16.21 -0.24
CA ARG A 160 17.07 17.07 -1.07
C ARG A 160 17.35 16.74 -2.53
N LEU A 161 16.28 16.47 -3.27
CA LEU A 161 16.37 16.28 -4.71
C LEU A 161 16.38 17.68 -5.36
N ASP A 162 17.48 18.40 -5.21
CA ASP A 162 17.67 19.66 -5.89
C ASP A 162 18.02 19.37 -7.36
N VAL A 163 17.09 19.63 -8.24
CA VAL A 163 17.37 19.73 -9.68
C VAL A 163 17.51 21.21 -9.98
N ALA A 164 18.69 21.64 -10.38
CA ALA A 164 18.98 23.03 -10.63
C ALA A 164 17.98 23.66 -11.65
N GLY A 165 17.35 24.75 -11.25
CA GLY A 165 16.57 25.60 -12.15
C GLY A 165 15.06 25.36 -12.19
N THR A 166 14.48 24.44 -11.41
CA THR A 166 13.04 24.19 -11.37
C THR A 166 12.51 24.16 -9.94
N GLU A 167 11.29 24.64 -9.70
CA GLU A 167 10.66 24.56 -8.39
C GLU A 167 10.42 23.10 -7.99
N PRO A 168 10.85 22.69 -6.78
CA PRO A 168 10.62 21.32 -6.31
C PRO A 168 9.12 21.07 -6.13
N LYS A 169 8.66 19.91 -6.59
CA LYS A 169 7.27 19.49 -6.42
C LYS A 169 7.05 18.85 -5.05
N PRO A 170 5.96 19.17 -4.33
CA PRO A 170 5.66 18.58 -3.04
C PRO A 170 5.61 17.06 -3.12
N PHE A 171 6.41 16.36 -2.28
CA PHE A 171 6.55 14.92 -2.33
C PHE A 171 6.43 14.28 -0.95
N TYR A 172 5.50 13.35 -0.83
CA TYR A 172 5.28 12.55 0.35
C TYR A 172 5.85 11.14 0.15
N ALA A 173 7.03 10.89 0.67
CA ALA A 173 7.72 9.62 0.51
C ALA A 173 7.01 8.46 1.24
N GLY A 174 6.29 8.73 2.33
CA GLY A 174 5.64 7.73 3.16
C GLY A 174 6.63 6.81 3.89
N CYS A 175 6.10 5.96 4.77
CA CYS A 175 6.94 5.13 5.63
C CYS A 175 7.70 4.02 4.88
N SER A 176 7.11 3.46 3.82
CA SER A 176 7.71 2.35 3.06
C SER A 176 8.93 2.80 2.28
N LEU A 177 8.84 3.93 1.58
CA LEU A 177 9.96 4.45 0.80
C LEU A 177 11.08 4.98 1.70
N GLN A 178 10.74 5.66 2.80
CA GLN A 178 11.75 6.14 3.76
C GLN A 178 12.60 5.02 4.38
N GLN A 179 12.06 3.81 4.45
CA GLN A 179 12.77 2.64 4.98
C GLN A 179 13.59 1.90 3.91
N ASP A 180 13.29 2.08 2.64
CA ASP A 180 13.98 1.42 1.53
C ASP A 180 14.88 2.39 0.76
N LYS A 181 16.15 2.44 1.15
CA LYS A 181 17.14 3.31 0.51
C LYS A 181 17.32 3.05 -0.98
N ALA A 182 17.23 1.79 -1.42
CA ALA A 182 17.43 1.43 -2.81
C ALA A 182 16.26 1.94 -3.66
N ALA A 183 15.04 1.69 -3.23
CA ALA A 183 13.84 2.19 -3.89
C ALA A 183 13.78 3.73 -3.87
N PHE A 184 14.18 4.35 -2.76
CA PHE A 184 14.26 5.80 -2.66
C PHE A 184 15.26 6.38 -3.68
N ARG A 185 16.47 5.84 -3.72
CA ARG A 185 17.51 6.27 -4.69
C ARG A 185 17.06 6.06 -6.13
N ALA A 186 16.40 4.94 -6.43
CA ALA A 186 15.85 4.68 -7.75
C ALA A 186 14.80 5.72 -8.15
N THR A 187 13.85 6.02 -7.26
CA THR A 187 12.82 7.05 -7.49
C THR A 187 13.45 8.42 -7.72
N ALA A 188 14.38 8.79 -6.85
CA ALA A 188 15.12 10.05 -6.91
C ALA A 188 15.92 10.19 -8.20
N LYS A 189 16.60 9.11 -8.60
CA LYS A 189 17.41 9.06 -9.82
C LYS A 189 16.53 9.29 -11.04
N VAL A 190 15.43 8.53 -11.19
CA VAL A 190 14.53 8.65 -12.35
C VAL A 190 13.92 10.04 -12.42
N ALA A 191 13.44 10.58 -11.30
CA ALA A 191 12.88 11.93 -11.26
C ALA A 191 13.90 12.99 -11.71
N ARG A 192 15.13 12.92 -11.18
CA ARG A 192 16.21 13.84 -11.55
C ARG A 192 16.59 13.73 -13.03
N GLU A 193 16.77 12.51 -13.54
CA GLU A 193 17.17 12.27 -14.91
C GLU A 193 16.10 12.68 -15.93
N LEU A 194 14.84 12.63 -15.54
CA LEU A 194 13.73 13.16 -16.33
C LEU A 194 13.52 14.67 -16.15
N GLY A 195 14.30 15.34 -15.30
CA GLY A 195 14.10 16.77 -15.00
C GLY A 195 12.81 17.06 -14.22
N PHE A 196 12.31 16.08 -13.46
CA PHE A 196 11.13 16.21 -12.64
C PHE A 196 11.50 16.33 -11.15
N PRO A 197 11.65 17.55 -10.63
CA PRO A 197 12.12 17.76 -9.27
C PRO A 197 11.04 17.42 -8.23
N LEU A 198 11.46 16.72 -7.18
CA LEU A 198 10.64 16.36 -6.05
C LEU A 198 11.24 16.94 -4.77
N ALA A 199 10.43 17.58 -3.93
CA ALA A 199 10.83 18.02 -2.60
C ALA A 199 10.09 17.21 -1.54
N GLU A 200 10.84 16.53 -0.65
CA GLU A 200 10.22 15.83 0.48
C GLU A 200 9.63 16.83 1.46
N GLN A 201 8.38 16.62 1.88
CA GLN A 201 7.76 17.44 2.91
C GLN A 201 8.30 17.09 4.29
N GLU A 202 8.82 18.08 4.99
CA GLU A 202 9.33 17.90 6.34
C GLU A 202 8.19 17.52 7.30
N GLY A 203 8.45 16.52 8.15
CA GLY A 203 7.50 16.06 9.16
C GLY A 203 6.42 15.11 8.66
N ALA A 204 6.41 14.79 7.36
CA ALA A 204 5.57 13.76 6.81
C ALA A 204 6.01 12.38 7.32
N GLY A 205 5.20 11.76 8.16
CA GLY A 205 5.43 10.44 8.75
C GLY A 205 4.68 9.34 8.01
N CYS A 206 4.05 8.44 8.76
CA CYS A 206 3.18 7.40 8.21
C CYS A 206 1.76 7.94 7.98
N CYS A 207 1.15 7.58 6.86
CA CYS A 207 -0.25 7.93 6.56
C CYS A 207 -1.28 7.23 7.47
N GLY A 208 -0.85 6.25 8.28
CA GLY A 208 -1.72 5.53 9.20
C GLY A 208 -2.62 4.48 8.55
N HIS A 209 -2.49 4.21 7.26
CA HIS A 209 -3.30 3.21 6.57
C HIS A 209 -3.24 1.83 7.25
N GLY A 210 -4.38 1.16 7.35
CA GLY A 210 -4.50 -0.14 8.02
C GLY A 210 -4.50 -0.10 9.55
N SER A 211 -4.06 0.98 10.17
CA SER A 211 -4.12 1.20 11.62
C SER A 211 -5.10 2.31 12.01
N ARG A 212 -5.61 3.03 11.01
CA ARG A 212 -6.41 4.27 11.15
C ARG A 212 -5.87 5.23 12.19
N GLY A 213 -4.55 5.36 12.21
CA GLY A 213 -3.89 6.45 12.90
C GLY A 213 -4.27 7.76 12.20
N LYS A 214 -4.31 8.84 12.95
CA LYS A 214 -4.53 10.16 12.35
C LYS A 214 -3.41 10.42 11.34
N VAL A 215 -3.77 10.78 10.13
CA VAL A 215 -2.83 11.34 9.16
C VAL A 215 -2.08 12.48 9.83
N PRO A 216 -0.76 12.57 9.69
CA PRO A 216 0.01 13.67 10.30
C PRO A 216 -0.59 15.02 9.90
N ALA A 217 -0.95 15.82 10.90
CA ALA A 217 -1.70 17.07 10.75
C ALA A 217 -0.94 18.19 10.01
N LYS A 218 0.22 17.92 9.41
CA LYS A 218 1.07 18.92 8.77
C LYS A 218 1.50 18.50 7.36
N LEU A 219 0.53 18.27 6.49
CA LEU A 219 0.76 18.39 5.06
C LEU A 219 0.20 19.76 4.66
N GLU A 220 1.01 20.81 4.81
CA GLU A 220 0.74 22.09 4.22
C GLU A 220 1.13 22.00 2.74
N SER A 221 0.16 21.80 1.86
CA SER A 221 0.39 21.86 0.44
C SER A 221 -0.62 22.79 -0.21
N GLU A 222 -0.11 23.83 -0.84
CA GLU A 222 -0.84 24.53 -1.88
C GLU A 222 -0.75 23.68 -3.16
N GLY A 223 -1.76 22.84 -3.43
CA GLY A 223 -1.81 21.98 -4.61
C GLY A 223 -1.69 20.48 -4.32
N SER A 224 -1.44 19.69 -5.37
CA SER A 224 -1.35 18.24 -5.29
C SER A 224 -0.05 17.75 -4.67
N VAL A 225 -0.13 16.75 -3.82
CA VAL A 225 1.02 16.07 -3.20
C VAL A 225 1.36 14.82 -4.00
N PHE A 226 2.61 14.68 -4.39
CA PHE A 226 3.08 13.47 -5.07
C PHE A 226 3.36 12.36 -4.06
N THR A 227 2.82 11.17 -4.27
CA THR A 227 3.00 10.02 -3.38
C THR A 227 3.64 8.85 -4.12
N VAL A 228 4.21 7.91 -3.37
CA VAL A 228 4.80 6.67 -3.93
C VAL A 228 3.94 5.47 -3.61
N CYS A 229 3.26 5.50 -2.48
CA CYS A 229 2.54 4.34 -1.97
C CYS A 229 1.03 4.53 -2.16
N PRO A 230 0.34 3.60 -2.85
CA PRO A 230 -1.12 3.69 -3.03
C PRO A 230 -1.92 3.74 -1.71
N ALA A 231 -1.37 3.15 -0.64
CA ALA A 231 -1.99 3.27 0.68
C ALA A 231 -1.89 4.69 1.25
N CYS A 232 -0.83 5.42 0.89
CA CYS A 232 -0.71 6.83 1.26
C CYS A 232 -1.67 7.69 0.43
N ASP A 233 -1.78 7.42 -0.87
CA ASP A 233 -2.77 8.07 -1.74
C ASP A 233 -4.16 7.98 -1.13
N TYR A 234 -4.62 6.75 -0.89
CA TYR A 234 -5.92 6.50 -0.32
C TYR A 234 -6.16 7.25 1.00
N SER A 235 -5.22 7.13 1.95
CA SER A 235 -5.39 7.73 3.27
C SER A 235 -5.31 9.26 3.27
N LEU A 236 -4.57 9.87 2.34
CA LEU A 236 -4.48 11.32 2.21
C LEU A 236 -5.74 11.88 1.54
N GLN A 237 -6.28 11.19 0.55
CA GLN A 237 -7.55 11.55 -0.09
C GLN A 237 -8.73 11.47 0.88
N GLU A 238 -8.74 10.51 1.83
CA GLU A 238 -9.77 10.44 2.89
C GLU A 238 -9.82 11.69 3.78
N VAL A 239 -8.75 12.47 3.82
CA VAL A 239 -8.68 13.74 4.55
C VAL A 239 -8.61 14.96 3.63
N GLU A 240 -9.14 14.82 2.41
CA GLU A 240 -9.29 15.88 1.41
C GLU A 240 -7.95 16.48 0.90
N ILE A 241 -6.85 15.72 1.00
CA ILE A 241 -5.58 16.11 0.40
C ILE A 241 -5.51 15.52 -1.01
N GLU A 242 -5.39 16.36 -2.02
CA GLU A 242 -5.21 15.92 -3.39
C GLU A 242 -3.86 15.23 -3.55
N THR A 243 -3.85 14.05 -4.17
CA THR A 243 -2.63 13.26 -4.38
C THR A 243 -2.47 12.83 -5.82
N VAL A 244 -1.22 12.71 -6.25
CA VAL A 244 -0.87 12.15 -7.55
C VAL A 244 0.24 11.11 -7.36
N PRO A 245 0.06 9.86 -7.84
CA PRO A 245 1.12 8.86 -7.80
C PRO A 245 2.34 9.33 -8.60
N VAL A 246 3.49 9.41 -7.95
CA VAL A 246 4.71 9.97 -8.55
C VAL A 246 5.12 9.26 -9.84
N TRP A 247 4.94 7.95 -9.89
CA TRP A 247 5.28 7.16 -11.07
C TRP A 247 4.40 7.50 -12.28
N GLN A 248 3.13 7.82 -12.07
CA GLN A 248 2.24 8.30 -13.14
C GLN A 248 2.67 9.69 -13.63
N ALA A 249 2.97 10.58 -12.68
CA ALA A 249 3.45 11.92 -13.02
C ALA A 249 4.77 11.89 -13.81
N LEU A 250 5.68 10.97 -13.47
CA LEU A 250 6.96 10.78 -14.18
C LEU A 250 6.75 10.25 -15.60
N VAL A 251 5.83 9.30 -15.79
CA VAL A 251 5.49 8.77 -17.13
C VAL A 251 4.84 9.84 -18.00
N GLU A 252 3.87 10.55 -17.44
CA GLU A 252 3.18 11.64 -18.15
C GLU A 252 4.16 12.76 -18.53
N HIS A 253 5.05 13.13 -17.60
CA HIS A 253 6.11 14.10 -17.87
C HIS A 253 7.02 13.63 -19.00
N ALA A 254 7.54 12.41 -18.93
CA ALA A 254 8.41 11.86 -19.97
C ALA A 254 7.72 11.87 -21.35
N ARG A 255 6.45 11.48 -21.39
CA ARG A 255 5.64 11.50 -22.63
C ARG A 255 5.47 12.91 -23.19
N ARG A 256 5.15 13.87 -22.34
CA ARG A 256 4.95 15.28 -22.74
C ARG A 256 6.22 15.93 -23.27
N GLU A 257 7.37 15.64 -22.62
CA GLU A 257 8.67 16.18 -23.00
C GLU A 257 9.37 15.36 -24.10
N GLY A 258 8.74 14.29 -24.60
CA GLY A 258 9.33 13.43 -25.64
C GLY A 258 10.54 12.63 -25.16
N LEU A 259 10.66 12.40 -23.85
CA LEU A 259 11.76 11.64 -23.24
C LEU A 259 11.53 10.14 -23.39
N LYS A 260 12.60 9.38 -23.47
CA LYS A 260 12.55 7.92 -23.52
C LYS A 260 12.91 7.30 -22.16
N LEU A 261 12.36 6.11 -21.93
CA LEU A 261 12.73 5.26 -20.81
C LEU A 261 13.54 4.06 -21.30
N GLU A 262 14.26 3.45 -20.39
CA GLU A 262 14.91 2.14 -20.57
C GLU A 262 14.30 1.16 -19.56
N ALA A 263 13.96 -0.03 -20.02
CA ALA A 263 13.45 -1.10 -19.18
C ALA A 263 14.56 -2.08 -18.80
N ALA A 264 14.56 -2.57 -17.56
CA ALA A 264 15.54 -3.55 -17.08
C ALA A 264 15.42 -4.93 -17.77
N ALA A 265 14.32 -5.18 -18.46
CA ALA A 265 14.09 -6.37 -19.29
C ALA A 265 13.17 -6.02 -20.47
N PRO A 266 13.27 -6.77 -21.60
CA PRO A 266 12.49 -6.46 -22.80
C PRO A 266 10.98 -6.72 -22.64
N ARG A 267 10.57 -7.39 -21.59
CA ARG A 267 9.17 -7.74 -21.31
C ARG A 267 8.93 -7.86 -19.81
N PHE A 268 7.70 -7.63 -19.37
CA PHE A 268 7.30 -7.73 -17.96
C PHE A 268 5.82 -8.02 -17.76
N VAL A 269 5.48 -8.52 -16.58
CA VAL A 269 4.11 -8.73 -16.11
C VAL A 269 3.74 -7.55 -15.20
N PRO A 270 2.74 -6.73 -15.53
CA PRO A 270 2.32 -5.63 -14.66
C PRO A 270 1.51 -6.15 -13.48
N TYR A 271 1.70 -5.52 -12.31
CA TYR A 271 0.89 -5.75 -11.12
C TYR A 271 0.63 -4.45 -10.37
N VAL A 272 -0.57 -3.91 -10.48
CA VAL A 272 -0.90 -2.59 -9.93
C VAL A 272 -1.37 -2.62 -8.46
N GLY A 273 -1.72 -3.81 -7.95
CA GLY A 273 -2.19 -3.94 -6.56
C GLY A 273 -3.67 -3.61 -6.39
N CYS A 274 -4.07 -3.25 -5.17
CA CYS A 274 -5.47 -3.14 -4.78
C CYS A 274 -5.97 -1.72 -4.51
N LEU A 275 -5.09 -0.80 -4.12
CA LEU A 275 -5.45 0.57 -3.72
C LEU A 275 -5.15 1.61 -4.80
N THR A 276 -4.84 1.17 -6.01
CA THR A 276 -4.59 2.05 -7.15
C THR A 276 -5.76 1.91 -8.11
N ASP A 277 -6.19 3.01 -8.70
CA ASP A 277 -7.14 2.95 -9.81
C ASP A 277 -6.55 2.07 -10.91
N ARG A 278 -7.24 0.96 -11.18
CA ARG A 278 -6.72 -0.12 -12.03
C ARG A 278 -6.53 0.33 -13.46
N GLU A 279 -7.50 1.04 -13.99
CA GLU A 279 -7.54 1.43 -15.40
C GLU A 279 -6.43 2.44 -15.68
N THR A 280 -6.38 3.50 -14.90
CA THR A 280 -5.35 4.55 -15.00
C THR A 280 -3.94 3.97 -14.78
N ALA A 281 -3.79 3.07 -13.81
CA ALA A 281 -2.49 2.46 -13.52
C ALA A 281 -2.00 1.56 -14.65
N LEU A 282 -2.85 0.75 -15.23
CA LEU A 282 -2.48 -0.10 -16.36
C LEU A 282 -2.19 0.73 -17.60
N ALA A 283 -2.94 1.79 -17.86
CA ALA A 283 -2.68 2.74 -18.94
C ALA A 283 -1.31 3.41 -18.78
N SER A 284 -0.98 3.90 -17.60
CA SER A 284 0.34 4.50 -17.33
C SER A 284 1.50 3.50 -17.45
N LEU A 285 1.29 2.23 -17.08
CA LEU A 285 2.30 1.19 -17.31
C LEU A 285 2.45 0.86 -18.79
N ALA A 286 1.36 0.94 -19.58
CA ALA A 286 1.42 0.78 -21.03
C ALA A 286 2.22 1.92 -21.67
N ASP A 287 1.97 3.15 -21.26
CA ASP A 287 2.73 4.33 -21.68
C ASP A 287 4.22 4.19 -21.34
N ALA A 288 4.55 3.73 -20.12
CA ALA A 288 5.94 3.50 -19.74
C ALA A 288 6.60 2.40 -20.59
N ALA A 289 5.86 1.34 -20.90
CA ALA A 289 6.34 0.27 -21.77
C ALA A 289 6.61 0.76 -23.21
N GLU A 290 5.71 1.58 -23.75
CA GLU A 290 5.90 2.21 -25.07
C GLU A 290 7.14 3.11 -25.10
N LEU A 291 7.30 3.98 -24.10
CA LEU A 291 8.46 4.87 -23.97
C LEU A 291 9.79 4.11 -23.82
N ALA A 292 9.75 2.91 -23.26
CA ALA A 292 10.91 2.04 -23.04
C ALA A 292 11.12 0.97 -24.13
N GLY A 293 10.19 0.82 -25.08
CA GLY A 293 10.23 -0.26 -26.06
C GLY A 293 10.09 -1.65 -25.43
N ALA A 294 9.38 -1.78 -24.32
CA ALA A 294 9.18 -3.03 -23.60
C ALA A 294 7.82 -3.67 -23.89
N GLU A 295 7.74 -4.99 -23.86
CA GLU A 295 6.49 -5.74 -24.07
C GLU A 295 5.78 -6.00 -22.74
N ILE A 296 4.48 -5.74 -22.70
CA ILE A 296 3.62 -6.14 -21.59
C ILE A 296 3.11 -7.56 -21.81
N VAL A 297 3.45 -8.44 -20.86
CA VAL A 297 2.92 -9.81 -20.85
C VAL A 297 1.65 -9.82 -20.00
N THR A 298 0.50 -9.95 -20.67
CA THR A 298 -0.79 -9.95 -20.01
C THR A 298 -1.20 -11.33 -19.53
N ALA A 299 -1.60 -11.43 -18.28
CA ALA A 299 -2.28 -12.60 -17.72
C ALA A 299 -3.80 -12.47 -17.86
N TYR A 300 -4.54 -13.37 -17.23
CA TYR A 300 -5.99 -13.25 -17.13
C TYR A 300 -6.40 -11.90 -16.52
N PRO A 301 -7.50 -11.30 -17.02
CA PRO A 301 -8.10 -10.14 -16.36
C PRO A 301 -8.29 -10.42 -14.87
N GLY A 302 -7.81 -9.52 -14.02
CA GLY A 302 -7.87 -9.69 -12.55
C GLY A 302 -6.60 -10.20 -11.88
N LEU A 303 -5.66 -10.85 -12.57
CA LEU A 303 -4.36 -11.19 -11.96
C LEU A 303 -3.42 -9.99 -11.84
N HIS A 304 -3.59 -8.99 -12.69
CA HIS A 304 -2.76 -7.77 -12.66
C HIS A 304 -3.13 -6.80 -11.55
N ALA A 305 -4.30 -6.97 -10.97
CA ALA A 305 -4.82 -6.14 -9.90
C ALA A 305 -5.53 -7.01 -8.86
N GLY A 306 -5.52 -6.55 -7.63
CA GLY A 306 -6.07 -7.28 -6.50
C GLY A 306 -5.13 -7.17 -5.31
N CYS A 307 -5.56 -7.64 -4.17
CA CYS A 307 -4.73 -7.54 -2.97
C CYS A 307 -3.55 -8.50 -3.02
N CYS A 308 -2.33 -7.99 -2.85
CA CYS A 308 -1.15 -8.84 -2.68
C CYS A 308 -1.14 -9.56 -1.32
N GLY A 309 -1.97 -9.15 -0.38
CA GLY A 309 -1.98 -9.64 0.98
C GLY A 309 -0.97 -8.95 1.91
N ALA A 310 -0.27 -7.88 1.49
CA ALA A 310 0.79 -7.29 2.29
C ALA A 310 0.32 -6.81 3.66
N LEU A 311 -0.84 -6.15 3.75
CA LEU A 311 -1.45 -5.77 5.02
C LEU A 311 -2.00 -6.99 5.76
N GLY A 312 -2.56 -7.97 5.05
CA GLY A 312 -2.97 -9.26 5.58
C GLY A 312 -1.80 -10.24 5.73
N ALA A 313 -0.72 -10.13 4.94
CA ALA A 313 0.48 -10.94 5.04
C ALA A 313 1.28 -10.63 6.30
N MET A 314 1.12 -9.44 6.86
CA MET A 314 1.56 -9.23 8.24
C MET A 314 0.95 -10.28 9.19
N PHE A 315 -0.06 -11.03 8.74
CA PHE A 315 -0.82 -11.97 9.55
C PHE A 315 -1.02 -13.34 8.90
N ARG A 316 -0.98 -13.48 7.55
CA ARG A 316 -1.48 -14.68 6.88
C ARG A 316 -0.80 -15.11 5.58
N GLY A 317 0.12 -14.33 5.05
CA GLY A 317 0.81 -14.64 3.81
C GLY A 317 0.12 -14.10 2.54
N PRO A 318 0.64 -14.45 1.37
CA PRO A 318 0.18 -13.94 0.09
C PRO A 318 -1.21 -14.49 -0.29
N THR A 319 -1.96 -13.71 -1.06
CA THR A 319 -3.26 -14.18 -1.60
C THR A 319 -3.07 -15.22 -2.69
N GLU A 320 -4.10 -16.03 -2.94
CA GLU A 320 -4.10 -17.01 -4.03
C GLU A 320 -3.88 -16.35 -5.40
N ALA A 321 -4.42 -15.15 -5.60
CA ALA A 321 -4.22 -14.37 -6.82
C ALA A 321 -2.73 -14.06 -7.05
N VAL A 322 -2.00 -13.68 -6.00
CA VAL A 322 -0.56 -13.43 -6.08
C VAL A 322 0.21 -14.71 -6.38
N LEU A 323 -0.15 -15.85 -5.80
CA LEU A 323 0.50 -17.12 -6.11
C LEU A 323 0.29 -17.52 -7.58
N LYS A 324 -0.91 -17.33 -8.12
CA LYS A 324 -1.20 -17.53 -9.55
C LYS A 324 -0.44 -16.56 -10.45
N LEU A 325 -0.30 -15.30 -10.04
CA LEU A 325 0.49 -14.31 -10.76
C LEU A 325 1.98 -14.70 -10.81
N ILE A 326 2.54 -15.16 -9.70
CA ILE A 326 3.92 -15.65 -9.62
C ILE A 326 4.12 -16.86 -10.54
N ASP A 327 3.19 -17.81 -10.53
CA ASP A 327 3.26 -18.98 -11.43
C ASP A 327 3.16 -18.59 -12.91
N PHE A 328 2.33 -17.60 -13.23
CA PHE A 328 2.23 -17.06 -14.58
C PHE A 328 3.53 -16.37 -15.01
N ALA A 329 4.06 -15.48 -14.18
CA ALA A 329 5.30 -14.76 -14.46
C ALA A 329 6.50 -15.73 -14.63
N ALA A 330 6.56 -16.78 -13.79
CA ALA A 330 7.59 -17.81 -13.90
C ALA A 330 7.54 -18.57 -15.23
N ARG A 331 6.34 -18.93 -15.69
CA ARG A 331 6.15 -19.61 -17.00
C ARG A 331 6.42 -18.70 -18.19
N SER A 332 6.16 -17.40 -18.03
CA SER A 332 6.37 -16.38 -19.07
C SER A 332 7.83 -15.91 -19.12
N GLU A 333 8.67 -16.35 -18.17
CA GLU A 333 10.05 -15.89 -18.01
C GLU A 333 10.17 -14.34 -17.97
N ALA A 334 9.16 -13.69 -17.39
CA ALA A 334 9.06 -12.25 -17.33
C ALA A 334 9.04 -11.77 -15.88
N PRO A 335 9.76 -10.70 -15.53
CA PRO A 335 9.68 -10.11 -14.19
C PRO A 335 8.31 -9.48 -13.94
N ILE A 336 7.92 -9.40 -12.68
CA ILE A 336 6.73 -8.65 -12.26
C ILE A 336 7.16 -7.22 -11.95
N VAL A 337 6.41 -6.23 -12.46
CA VAL A 337 6.63 -4.81 -12.17
C VAL A 337 5.41 -4.24 -11.47
N THR A 338 5.63 -3.57 -10.35
CA THR A 338 4.57 -2.97 -9.54
C THR A 338 4.93 -1.55 -9.10
N PRO A 339 3.96 -0.62 -9.09
CA PRO A 339 4.15 0.72 -8.54
C PRO A 339 4.08 0.78 -7.00
N CYS A 340 3.81 -0.33 -6.33
CA CYS A 340 3.63 -0.39 -4.88
C CYS A 340 4.77 -1.16 -4.20
N LEU A 341 5.49 -0.50 -3.29
CA LEU A 341 6.59 -1.13 -2.52
C LEU A 341 6.12 -2.28 -1.64
N LEU A 342 4.97 -2.14 -0.99
CA LEU A 342 4.41 -3.21 -0.18
C LEU A 342 4.07 -4.44 -1.03
N CYS A 343 3.54 -4.22 -2.25
CA CYS A 343 3.29 -5.29 -3.20
C CYS A 343 4.60 -5.93 -3.66
N ARG A 344 5.61 -5.14 -4.02
CA ARG A 344 6.93 -5.67 -4.42
C ARG A 344 7.49 -6.62 -3.37
N ASP A 345 7.54 -6.18 -2.12
CA ASP A 345 8.17 -6.94 -1.04
C ASP A 345 7.37 -8.21 -0.71
N ASN A 346 6.04 -8.10 -0.67
CA ASN A 346 5.21 -9.26 -0.40
C ASN A 346 5.24 -10.30 -1.54
N VAL A 347 5.21 -9.85 -2.80
CA VAL A 347 5.29 -10.76 -3.96
C VAL A 347 6.70 -11.37 -4.07
N ARG A 348 7.77 -10.61 -3.78
CA ARG A 348 9.14 -11.16 -3.68
C ARG A 348 9.22 -12.28 -2.65
N SER A 349 8.68 -12.03 -1.46
CA SER A 349 8.66 -12.99 -0.37
C SER A 349 7.87 -14.24 -0.75
N ALA A 350 6.68 -14.06 -1.32
CA ALA A 350 5.85 -15.15 -1.80
C ALA A 350 6.55 -16.00 -2.87
N ALA A 351 7.22 -15.37 -3.85
CA ALA A 351 7.97 -16.06 -4.89
C ALA A 351 9.11 -16.91 -4.31
N ARG A 352 9.86 -16.37 -3.34
CA ARG A 352 10.91 -17.12 -2.62
C ARG A 352 10.34 -18.32 -1.86
N SER A 353 9.27 -18.10 -1.10
CA SER A 353 8.60 -19.18 -0.35
C SER A 353 8.07 -20.28 -1.26
N ALA A 354 7.55 -19.92 -2.41
CA ALA A 354 7.10 -20.86 -3.45
C ALA A 354 8.26 -21.47 -4.27
N LYS A 355 9.52 -21.10 -3.98
CA LYS A 355 10.73 -21.54 -4.71
C LYS A 355 10.65 -21.22 -6.21
N LYS A 356 10.00 -20.12 -6.59
CA LYS A 356 9.86 -19.66 -7.96
C LYS A 356 10.93 -18.60 -8.28
N LYS A 357 11.62 -18.77 -9.41
CA LYS A 357 12.61 -17.80 -9.89
C LYS A 357 11.90 -16.68 -10.67
N VAL A 358 11.32 -15.73 -9.94
CA VAL A 358 10.65 -14.55 -10.51
C VAL A 358 11.26 -13.31 -9.90
N HIS A 359 11.73 -12.42 -10.75
CA HIS A 359 12.15 -11.08 -10.31
C HIS A 359 10.91 -10.20 -10.15
N VAL A 360 10.89 -9.42 -9.07
CA VAL A 360 9.80 -8.48 -8.82
C VAL A 360 10.43 -7.11 -8.61
N HIS A 361 10.07 -6.15 -9.42
CA HIS A 361 10.61 -4.81 -9.40
C HIS A 361 9.58 -3.80 -8.94
N PHE A 362 10.01 -2.85 -8.16
CA PHE A 362 9.31 -1.60 -7.98
C PHE A 362 9.50 -0.75 -9.25
N TRP A 363 8.51 0.05 -9.63
CA TRP A 363 8.50 0.76 -10.91
C TRP A 363 9.82 1.48 -11.25
N PRO A 364 10.40 2.32 -10.36
CA PRO A 364 11.66 3.01 -10.69
C PRO A 364 12.91 2.11 -10.68
N GLU A 365 12.79 0.88 -10.16
CA GLU A 365 13.86 -0.13 -10.27
C GLU A 365 13.87 -0.77 -11.67
N PHE A 366 12.73 -0.76 -12.35
CA PHE A 366 12.57 -1.38 -13.66
C PHE A 366 12.68 -0.39 -14.81
N PHE A 367 12.06 0.79 -14.68
CA PHE A 367 12.12 1.85 -15.68
C PHE A 367 13.09 2.94 -15.23
N GLN A 368 14.06 3.25 -16.05
CA GLN A 368 15.05 4.31 -15.87
C GLN A 368 14.89 5.34 -16.99
N ALA A 369 15.39 6.55 -16.80
CA ALA A 369 15.53 7.47 -17.93
C ALA A 369 16.56 6.93 -18.92
N ALA A 370 16.23 6.97 -20.21
CA ALA A 370 17.22 6.61 -21.23
C ALA A 370 18.34 7.63 -21.20
N THR A 371 19.56 7.18 -20.99
CA THR A 371 20.75 8.04 -21.07
C THR A 371 20.93 8.50 -22.50
N SER A 372 20.49 9.74 -22.83
CA SER A 372 21.03 10.40 -24.01
C SER A 372 22.51 10.61 -23.76
N ALA A 373 23.34 10.10 -24.66
CA ALA A 373 24.78 10.34 -24.62
C ALA A 373 25.05 11.86 -24.73
N ALA A 374 25.04 12.56 -23.61
CA ALA A 374 25.66 13.86 -23.34
C ALA A 374 25.09 14.47 -22.05
N THR A 375 25.69 14.16 -20.93
CA THR A 375 26.08 15.20 -19.93
C THR A 375 26.89 14.53 -18.84
N THR A 376 28.20 14.55 -18.99
CA THR A 376 29.14 14.40 -17.89
C THR A 376 29.02 15.64 -16.99
N ALA A 377 28.40 15.45 -15.85
CA ALA A 377 28.58 16.32 -14.71
C ALA A 377 28.68 15.41 -13.49
N ASP A 378 29.92 15.03 -13.18
CA ASP A 378 30.33 14.34 -11.97
C ASP A 378 29.95 15.21 -10.77
N GLY A 379 28.95 14.76 -10.02
CA GLY A 379 28.64 15.21 -8.68
C GLY A 379 28.87 14.02 -7.76
N GLU A 380 30.05 13.95 -7.16
CA GLU A 380 30.37 13.01 -6.09
C GLU A 380 29.29 13.07 -4.98
N ILE A 381 28.76 11.92 -4.66
CA ILE A 381 27.88 11.74 -3.50
C ILE A 381 28.82 11.31 -2.37
N ASP A 382 29.10 12.20 -1.45
CA ASP A 382 29.77 11.88 -0.18
C ASP A 382 28.96 10.82 0.61
N ASP A 383 29.71 9.83 1.12
CA ASP A 383 29.29 8.65 1.91
C ASP A 383 28.59 8.98 3.27
#